data_2464628ce050917cd5a5c557919b8a00
#
_entry.id   2464628ce050917cd5a5c557919b8a00
#
_cell.length_a   1.000
_cell.length_b   1.000
_cell.length_c   1.000
_cell.angle_alpha   90.00
_cell.angle_beta   90.00
_cell.angle_gamma   90.00
#
_symmetry.space_group_name_H-M   'P 1'
#
loop_
_entity.id
_entity.type
_entity.pdbx_description
1 polymer ?
#
loop_
_entity_poly.entity_id
_entity_poly.type
_entity_poly.pdbx_seq_one_letter_code
_entity_poly.pdbx_strand_id
1 'polypeptide(L)'
;MGSLQGQNVVVIGGSRGVGRSIVEAALGEGATVLAVARGTAALKELSRETSGVKTLAVDVTKETAPDAVFAALEPDVLVICAGALAPSAPVQEQSWEDFSANWEMDVKASFLFCKAALQGRLKPGSRVVLISSGAAFSGGPPNSGGYAGAKRMQVFLAGHSQKESDRLGFDLRFMALSPARIMPGTGVGDRGIDGISGYMGISPADFLASMIDMQTPADVARAAITLATGQAQGSSFVVSGSGLAAAA
;
A
#
# COMPACT_ATOMS: atom_id res chain seq x y z
N MET A 1 -19.49 10.44 15.49
CA MET A 1 -19.53 9.28 14.58
C MET A 1 -18.21 9.26 13.83
N GLY A 2 -17.59 8.09 13.66
CA GLY A 2 -16.36 7.96 12.89
C GLY A 2 -16.58 8.28 11.41
N SER A 3 -15.55 8.72 10.72
CA SER A 3 -15.64 9.19 9.33
C SER A 3 -15.91 8.08 8.30
N LEU A 4 -15.74 6.80 8.70
CA LEU A 4 -16.01 5.60 7.88
C LEU A 4 -17.17 4.74 8.44
N GLN A 5 -18.02 5.34 9.28
CA GLN A 5 -19.15 4.62 9.88
C GLN A 5 -20.04 3.97 8.81
N GLY A 6 -20.21 2.66 8.92
CA GLY A 6 -21.04 1.86 8.00
C GLY A 6 -20.39 1.53 6.65
N GLN A 7 -19.14 1.93 6.43
CA GLN A 7 -18.37 1.57 5.22
C GLN A 7 -17.60 0.25 5.41
N ASN A 8 -17.46 -0.50 4.35
CA ASN A 8 -16.64 -1.68 4.25
C ASN A 8 -15.24 -1.31 3.74
N VAL A 9 -14.21 -1.58 4.52
CA VAL A 9 -12.82 -1.35 4.16
C VAL A 9 -12.08 -2.67 4.01
N VAL A 10 -11.51 -2.92 2.85
CA VAL A 10 -10.66 -4.09 2.59
C VAL A 10 -9.21 -3.65 2.48
N VAL A 11 -8.33 -4.26 3.28
CA VAL A 11 -6.89 -3.94 3.28
C VAL A 11 -6.09 -5.16 2.84
N ILE A 12 -5.59 -5.11 1.61
CA ILE A 12 -4.69 -6.11 1.03
C ILE A 12 -3.29 -5.88 1.62
N GLY A 13 -2.74 -6.86 2.32
CA GLY A 13 -1.50 -6.72 3.09
C GLY A 13 -1.74 -6.15 4.49
N GLY A 14 -2.95 -6.36 5.07
CA GLY A 14 -3.39 -5.76 6.33
C GLY A 14 -2.82 -6.39 7.61
N SER A 15 -1.97 -7.43 7.53
CA SER A 15 -1.56 -8.18 8.72
C SER A 15 -0.41 -7.57 9.53
N ARG A 16 0.36 -6.62 8.97
CA ARG A 16 1.54 -6.02 9.62
C ARG A 16 1.87 -4.63 9.06
N GLY A 17 2.75 -3.92 9.75
CA GLY A 17 3.29 -2.63 9.31
C GLY A 17 2.22 -1.61 8.96
N VAL A 18 2.40 -0.88 7.87
CA VAL A 18 1.48 0.15 7.38
C VAL A 18 0.07 -0.40 7.17
N GLY A 19 -0.05 -1.59 6.56
CA GLY A 19 -1.36 -2.21 6.32
C GLY A 19 -2.13 -2.48 7.60
N ARG A 20 -1.46 -2.96 8.65
CA ARG A 20 -2.06 -3.15 9.98
C ARG A 20 -2.49 -1.81 10.60
N SER A 21 -1.65 -0.78 10.53
CA SER A 21 -2.01 0.54 11.03
C SER A 21 -3.25 1.12 10.31
N ILE A 22 -3.40 0.85 9.00
CA ILE A 22 -4.61 1.23 8.25
C ILE A 22 -5.84 0.44 8.72
N VAL A 23 -5.71 -0.87 8.99
CA VAL A 23 -6.78 -1.70 9.55
C VAL A 23 -7.26 -1.12 10.88
N GLU A 24 -6.33 -0.84 11.80
CA GLU A 24 -6.63 -0.30 13.13
C GLU A 24 -7.28 1.10 13.04
N ALA A 25 -6.77 1.97 12.17
CA ALA A 25 -7.35 3.30 11.95
C ALA A 25 -8.77 3.22 11.36
N ALA A 26 -9.01 2.36 10.37
CA ALA A 26 -10.32 2.21 9.76
C ALA A 26 -11.37 1.66 10.75
N LEU A 27 -10.98 0.71 11.60
CA LEU A 27 -11.84 0.23 12.70
C LEU A 27 -12.16 1.35 13.69
N GLY A 28 -11.16 2.16 14.07
CA GLY A 28 -11.33 3.34 14.93
C GLY A 28 -12.31 4.37 14.36
N GLU A 29 -12.41 4.45 13.03
CA GLU A 29 -13.36 5.31 12.31
C GLU A 29 -14.74 4.65 12.06
N GLY A 30 -14.99 3.46 12.64
CA GLY A 30 -16.28 2.79 12.61
C GLY A 30 -16.56 1.95 11.37
N ALA A 31 -15.54 1.63 10.58
CA ALA A 31 -15.67 0.76 9.41
C ALA A 31 -15.82 -0.72 9.80
N THR A 32 -16.47 -1.49 8.93
CA THR A 32 -16.29 -2.95 8.89
C THR A 32 -15.03 -3.26 8.11
N VAL A 33 -14.03 -3.91 8.74
CA VAL A 33 -12.71 -4.10 8.12
C VAL A 33 -12.40 -5.56 7.85
N LEU A 34 -11.92 -5.85 6.62
CA LEU A 34 -11.34 -7.12 6.22
C LEU A 34 -9.84 -6.96 5.96
N ALA A 35 -9.01 -7.58 6.78
CA ALA A 35 -7.57 -7.66 6.57
C ALA A 35 -7.22 -8.92 5.76
N VAL A 36 -6.55 -8.75 4.63
CA VAL A 36 -6.16 -9.82 3.72
C VAL A 36 -4.64 -9.97 3.71
N ALA A 37 -4.13 -11.18 3.86
CA ALA A 37 -2.70 -11.50 3.74
C ALA A 37 -2.51 -12.99 3.43
N ARG A 38 -1.30 -13.41 3.05
CA ARG A 38 -0.96 -14.82 2.83
C ARG A 38 -0.75 -15.59 4.13
N GLY A 39 -0.14 -14.94 5.10
CA GLY A 39 0.31 -15.57 6.35
C GLY A 39 -0.80 -15.73 7.37
N THR A 40 -1.25 -16.96 7.59
CA THR A 40 -2.31 -17.28 8.57
C THR A 40 -1.91 -16.96 10.01
N ALA A 41 -0.62 -17.12 10.38
CA ALA A 41 -0.13 -16.81 11.72
C ALA A 41 -0.27 -15.30 12.05
N ALA A 42 0.20 -14.43 11.15
CA ALA A 42 0.08 -12.98 11.34
C ALA A 42 -1.38 -12.49 11.35
N LEU A 43 -2.27 -13.12 10.56
CA LEU A 43 -3.70 -12.82 10.58
C LEU A 43 -4.36 -13.26 11.90
N LYS A 44 -3.99 -14.42 12.45
CA LYS A 44 -4.47 -14.88 13.76
C LYS A 44 -4.00 -13.96 14.89
N GLU A 45 -2.75 -13.51 14.85
CA GLU A 45 -2.22 -12.52 15.80
C GLU A 45 -2.99 -11.21 15.72
N LEU A 46 -3.17 -10.66 14.51
CA LEU A 46 -3.98 -9.46 14.29
C LEU A 46 -5.40 -9.61 14.87
N SER A 47 -6.07 -10.73 14.59
CA SER A 47 -7.44 -10.99 15.06
C SER A 47 -7.53 -11.11 16.59
N ARG A 48 -6.46 -11.57 17.25
CA ARG A 48 -6.40 -11.65 18.71
C ARG A 48 -6.18 -10.28 19.36
N GLU A 49 -5.37 -9.41 18.72
CA GLU A 49 -4.95 -8.12 19.26
C GLU A 49 -5.87 -6.97 18.85
N THR A 50 -6.63 -7.14 17.77
CA THR A 50 -7.50 -6.09 17.19
C THR A 50 -8.94 -6.60 17.13
N SER A 51 -9.77 -6.15 18.08
CA SER A 51 -11.17 -6.55 18.13
C SER A 51 -11.97 -6.05 16.92
N GLY A 52 -12.86 -6.90 16.42
CA GLY A 52 -13.77 -6.53 15.32
C GLY A 52 -13.18 -6.69 13.91
N VAL A 53 -11.89 -6.99 13.75
CA VAL A 53 -11.31 -7.23 12.44
C VAL A 53 -11.73 -8.59 11.88
N LYS A 54 -12.19 -8.60 10.63
CA LYS A 54 -12.32 -9.82 9.82
C LYS A 54 -10.99 -10.11 9.13
N THR A 55 -10.64 -11.38 8.96
CA THR A 55 -9.37 -11.78 8.32
C THR A 55 -9.59 -12.81 7.23
N LEU A 56 -8.80 -12.74 6.16
CA LEU A 56 -8.84 -13.69 5.05
C LEU A 56 -7.41 -14.03 4.58
N ALA A 57 -7.09 -15.32 4.56
CA ALA A 57 -5.82 -15.81 4.06
C ALA A 57 -5.90 -16.09 2.55
N VAL A 58 -5.29 -15.22 1.73
CA VAL A 58 -5.28 -15.32 0.25
C VAL A 58 -3.93 -14.90 -0.32
N ASP A 59 -3.45 -15.62 -1.32
CA ASP A 59 -2.36 -15.16 -2.18
C ASP A 59 -2.91 -14.20 -3.24
N VAL A 60 -2.67 -12.92 -3.03
CA VAL A 60 -3.22 -11.82 -3.84
C VAL A 60 -2.59 -11.69 -5.23
N THR A 61 -1.60 -12.54 -5.56
CA THR A 61 -1.00 -12.65 -6.89
C THR A 61 -1.72 -13.66 -7.80
N LYS A 62 -2.76 -14.32 -7.28
CA LYS A 62 -3.59 -15.26 -8.05
C LYS A 62 -4.73 -14.53 -8.74
N GLU A 63 -5.05 -14.90 -9.99
CA GLU A 63 -6.14 -14.32 -10.78
C GLU A 63 -7.51 -14.40 -10.06
N THR A 64 -7.71 -15.42 -9.25
CA THR A 64 -8.94 -15.64 -8.47
C THR A 64 -9.01 -14.85 -7.17
N ALA A 65 -7.95 -14.15 -6.80
CA ALA A 65 -7.87 -13.45 -5.51
C ALA A 65 -8.92 -12.33 -5.36
N PRO A 66 -9.17 -11.46 -6.37
CA PRO A 66 -10.20 -10.44 -6.25
C PRO A 66 -11.59 -11.04 -6.00
N ASP A 67 -11.95 -12.13 -6.66
CA ASP A 67 -13.24 -12.79 -6.46
C ASP A 67 -13.40 -13.32 -5.03
N ALA A 68 -12.39 -14.00 -4.51
CA ALA A 68 -12.41 -14.51 -3.14
C ALA A 68 -12.50 -13.37 -2.10
N VAL A 69 -11.79 -12.28 -2.32
CA VAL A 69 -11.78 -11.12 -1.42
C VAL A 69 -13.12 -10.39 -1.44
N PHE A 70 -13.66 -10.08 -2.63
CA PHE A 70 -14.91 -9.33 -2.75
C PHE A 70 -16.14 -10.16 -2.32
N ALA A 71 -16.08 -11.48 -2.45
CA ALA A 71 -17.10 -12.37 -1.88
C ALA A 71 -17.07 -12.40 -0.34
N ALA A 72 -15.91 -12.23 0.29
CA ALA A 72 -15.77 -12.16 1.75
C ALA A 72 -16.24 -10.83 2.32
N LEU A 73 -15.98 -9.73 1.63
CA LEU A 73 -16.47 -8.39 1.95
C LEU A 73 -16.39 -7.49 0.71
N GLU A 74 -17.53 -7.06 0.19
CA GLU A 74 -17.59 -6.08 -0.90
C GLU A 74 -17.13 -4.71 -0.39
N PRO A 75 -16.03 -4.12 -0.92
CA PRO A 75 -15.46 -2.90 -0.36
C PRO A 75 -16.14 -1.62 -0.88
N ASP A 76 -16.37 -0.67 0.03
CA ASP A 76 -16.50 0.75 -0.27
C ASP A 76 -15.13 1.39 -0.48
N VAL A 77 -14.13 0.90 0.29
CA VAL A 77 -12.73 1.32 0.21
C VAL A 77 -11.83 0.09 0.11
N LEU A 78 -11.04 0.03 -0.94
CA LEU A 78 -10.03 -1.00 -1.16
C LEU A 78 -8.64 -0.39 -1.03
N VAL A 79 -7.86 -0.83 -0.05
CA VAL A 79 -6.46 -0.41 0.14
C VAL A 79 -5.53 -1.54 -0.27
N ILE A 80 -4.63 -1.29 -1.22
CA ILE A 80 -3.66 -2.26 -1.72
C ILE A 80 -2.29 -1.89 -1.15
N CYS A 81 -1.91 -2.57 -0.06
CA CYS A 81 -0.69 -2.36 0.71
C CYS A 81 0.24 -3.58 0.70
N ALA A 82 -0.13 -4.66 0.02
CA ALA A 82 0.73 -5.84 -0.11
C ALA A 82 2.01 -5.50 -0.88
N GLY A 83 3.14 -6.03 -0.40
CA GLY A 83 4.44 -5.83 -1.02
C GLY A 83 5.44 -6.92 -0.67
N ALA A 84 6.42 -7.13 -1.56
CA ALA A 84 7.54 -8.02 -1.33
C ALA A 84 8.66 -7.34 -0.55
N LEU A 85 9.45 -8.15 0.15
CA LEU A 85 10.73 -7.76 0.73
C LEU A 85 11.82 -8.12 -0.29
N ALA A 86 11.96 -7.30 -1.32
CA ALA A 86 12.94 -7.55 -2.38
C ALA A 86 14.37 -7.42 -1.87
N PRO A 87 15.31 -8.17 -2.45
CA PRO A 87 16.73 -7.94 -2.26
C PRO A 87 17.14 -6.52 -2.71
N SER A 88 18.12 -5.96 -2.01
CA SER A 88 18.67 -4.64 -2.30
C SER A 88 20.10 -4.79 -2.80
N ALA A 89 20.32 -4.52 -4.08
CA ALA A 89 21.65 -4.54 -4.70
C ALA A 89 21.68 -3.62 -5.94
N PRO A 90 22.85 -3.12 -6.36
CA PRO A 90 23.00 -2.40 -7.62
C PRO A 90 22.57 -3.25 -8.82
N VAL A 91 22.08 -2.62 -9.88
CA VAL A 91 21.49 -3.32 -11.04
C VAL A 91 22.43 -4.34 -11.68
N GLN A 92 23.73 -4.08 -11.71
CA GLN A 92 24.75 -4.99 -12.28
C GLN A 92 25.00 -6.25 -11.42
N GLU A 93 24.49 -6.27 -10.20
CA GLU A 93 24.65 -7.38 -9.24
C GLU A 93 23.36 -8.17 -9.02
N GLN A 94 22.23 -7.71 -9.59
CA GLN A 94 20.94 -8.36 -9.43
C GLN A 94 20.66 -9.40 -10.52
N SER A 95 20.05 -10.51 -10.13
CA SER A 95 19.32 -11.37 -11.06
C SER A 95 18.01 -10.71 -11.50
N TRP A 96 17.44 -11.17 -12.62
CA TRP A 96 16.10 -10.74 -13.01
C TRP A 96 15.05 -11.11 -11.94
N GLU A 97 15.18 -12.26 -11.31
CA GLU A 97 14.30 -12.74 -10.25
C GLU A 97 14.28 -11.76 -9.06
N ASP A 98 15.45 -11.33 -8.59
CA ASP A 98 15.57 -10.36 -7.49
C ASP A 98 15.03 -8.98 -7.90
N PHE A 99 15.40 -8.51 -9.09
CA PHE A 99 14.95 -7.21 -9.62
C PHE A 99 13.42 -7.17 -9.78
N SER A 100 12.81 -8.25 -10.27
CA SER A 100 11.38 -8.32 -10.55
C SER A 100 10.53 -8.71 -9.34
N ALA A 101 11.09 -9.05 -8.19
CA ALA A 101 10.35 -9.56 -7.04
C ALA A 101 9.20 -8.65 -6.58
N ASN A 102 9.38 -7.32 -6.59
CA ASN A 102 8.31 -6.36 -6.32
C ASN A 102 7.31 -6.25 -7.47
N TRP A 103 7.71 -6.50 -8.71
CA TRP A 103 6.80 -6.53 -9.84
C TRP A 103 5.85 -7.72 -9.76
N GLU A 104 6.38 -8.91 -9.43
CA GLU A 104 5.60 -10.14 -9.27
C GLU A 104 4.63 -10.10 -8.07
N MET A 105 4.88 -9.25 -7.09
CA MET A 105 4.01 -9.12 -5.93
C MET A 105 3.22 -7.83 -5.93
N ASP A 106 3.88 -6.67 -5.84
CA ASP A 106 3.24 -5.37 -5.62
C ASP A 106 2.45 -4.91 -6.86
N VAL A 107 3.10 -4.98 -8.04
CA VAL A 107 2.47 -4.56 -9.31
C VAL A 107 1.39 -5.55 -9.71
N LYS A 108 1.65 -6.85 -9.65
CA LYS A 108 0.69 -7.88 -10.03
C LYS A 108 -0.56 -7.84 -9.17
N ALA A 109 -0.42 -7.74 -7.84
CA ALA A 109 -1.57 -7.57 -6.95
C ALA A 109 -2.35 -6.31 -7.30
N SER A 110 -1.67 -5.16 -7.45
CA SER A 110 -2.31 -3.90 -7.83
C SER A 110 -3.06 -4.00 -9.15
N PHE A 111 -2.45 -4.62 -10.17
CA PHE A 111 -3.07 -4.84 -11.48
C PHE A 111 -4.34 -5.69 -11.38
N LEU A 112 -4.30 -6.82 -10.66
CA LEU A 112 -5.44 -7.73 -10.58
C LEU A 112 -6.64 -7.07 -9.90
N PHE A 113 -6.42 -6.34 -8.82
CA PHE A 113 -7.51 -5.65 -8.11
C PHE A 113 -8.02 -4.42 -8.87
N CYS A 114 -7.16 -3.63 -9.52
CA CYS A 114 -7.59 -2.56 -10.43
C CYS A 114 -8.39 -3.09 -11.62
N LYS A 115 -7.94 -4.19 -12.25
CA LYS A 115 -8.65 -4.88 -13.33
C LYS A 115 -10.04 -5.30 -12.87
N ALA A 116 -10.16 -5.97 -11.72
CA ALA A 116 -11.45 -6.40 -11.19
C ALA A 116 -12.40 -5.22 -10.92
N ALA A 117 -11.88 -4.12 -10.35
CA ALA A 117 -12.65 -2.90 -10.13
C ALA A 117 -13.19 -2.33 -11.47
N LEU A 118 -12.34 -2.24 -12.49
CA LEU A 118 -12.69 -1.75 -13.82
C LEU A 118 -13.57 -2.73 -14.65
N GLN A 119 -13.74 -3.95 -14.17
CA GLN A 119 -14.71 -4.91 -14.68
C GLN A 119 -16.10 -4.80 -14.03
N GLY A 120 -16.34 -3.73 -13.26
CA GLY A 120 -17.61 -3.47 -12.61
C GLY A 120 -17.85 -4.30 -11.33
N ARG A 121 -16.77 -4.79 -10.69
CA ARG A 121 -16.86 -5.60 -9.47
C ARG A 121 -16.96 -4.74 -8.18
N LEU A 122 -16.82 -3.43 -8.30
CA LEU A 122 -17.03 -2.47 -7.21
C LEU A 122 -18.23 -1.58 -7.52
N LYS A 123 -18.94 -1.18 -6.49
CA LYS A 123 -20.08 -0.27 -6.63
C LYS A 123 -19.63 1.18 -6.92
N PRO A 124 -20.47 1.99 -7.58
CA PRO A 124 -20.22 3.40 -7.76
C PRO A 124 -19.92 4.12 -6.43
N GLY A 125 -19.02 5.10 -6.45
CA GLY A 125 -18.54 5.80 -5.27
C GLY A 125 -17.40 5.10 -4.52
N SER A 126 -17.05 3.85 -4.89
CA SER A 126 -15.94 3.13 -4.24
C SER A 126 -14.58 3.76 -4.52
N ARG A 127 -13.66 3.60 -3.57
CA ARG A 127 -12.30 4.16 -3.62
C ARG A 127 -11.24 3.09 -3.55
N VAL A 128 -10.23 3.19 -4.41
CA VAL A 128 -9.09 2.27 -4.47
C VAL A 128 -7.82 3.05 -4.18
N VAL A 129 -7.13 2.70 -3.10
CA VAL A 129 -5.89 3.37 -2.66
C VAL A 129 -4.72 2.39 -2.78
N LEU A 130 -3.76 2.68 -3.64
CA LEU A 130 -2.53 1.92 -3.83
C LEU A 130 -1.43 2.53 -2.95
N ILE A 131 -0.86 1.73 -2.04
CA ILE A 131 0.25 2.19 -1.21
C ILE A 131 1.56 2.02 -1.97
N SER A 132 2.06 3.14 -2.45
CA SER A 132 3.32 3.26 -3.17
C SER A 132 4.47 3.64 -2.22
N SER A 133 5.39 4.50 -2.66
CA SER A 133 6.55 4.96 -1.89
C SER A 133 7.11 6.25 -2.49
N GLY A 134 7.78 7.07 -1.69
CA GLY A 134 8.59 8.20 -2.18
C GLY A 134 9.68 7.79 -3.18
N ALA A 135 10.16 6.55 -3.11
CA ALA A 135 11.08 6.00 -4.10
C ALA A 135 10.51 6.02 -5.53
N ALA A 136 9.20 6.03 -5.70
CA ALA A 136 8.53 6.17 -6.99
C ALA A 136 8.88 7.49 -7.70
N PHE A 137 9.23 8.53 -6.98
CA PHE A 137 9.53 9.87 -7.51
C PHE A 137 11.02 10.15 -7.54
N SER A 138 11.73 9.83 -6.46
CA SER A 138 13.18 10.07 -6.35
C SER A 138 14.06 8.97 -6.98
N GLY A 139 13.48 7.81 -7.33
CA GLY A 139 14.21 6.61 -7.77
C GLY A 139 14.84 5.83 -6.62
N GLY A 140 14.93 6.43 -5.43
CA GLY A 140 15.68 5.84 -4.32
C GLY A 140 17.19 5.73 -4.59
N PRO A 141 17.96 5.07 -3.71
CA PRO A 141 19.39 4.80 -3.97
C PRO A 141 19.56 3.75 -5.08
N PRO A 142 20.77 3.69 -5.73
CA PRO A 142 21.02 2.79 -6.87
C PRO A 142 20.77 1.30 -6.61
N ASN A 143 20.77 0.87 -5.35
CA ASN A 143 20.49 -0.51 -4.95
C ASN A 143 19.01 -0.86 -4.76
N SER A 144 18.09 0.03 -5.13
CA SER A 144 16.63 -0.18 -4.96
C SER A 144 15.83 -0.05 -6.27
N GLY A 145 16.47 -0.22 -7.43
CA GLY A 145 15.86 0.01 -8.75
C GLY A 145 14.60 -0.80 -9.00
N GLY A 146 14.61 -2.10 -8.71
CA GLY A 146 13.46 -2.98 -8.86
C GLY A 146 12.26 -2.54 -8.00
N TYR A 147 12.52 -2.22 -6.74
CA TYR A 147 11.51 -1.66 -5.82
C TYR A 147 10.97 -0.30 -6.30
N ALA A 148 11.86 0.65 -6.60
CA ALA A 148 11.47 1.99 -7.02
C ALA A 148 10.64 1.95 -8.32
N GLY A 149 11.05 1.13 -9.29
CA GLY A 149 10.32 0.89 -10.54
C GLY A 149 8.92 0.32 -10.29
N ALA A 150 8.79 -0.69 -9.43
CA ALA A 150 7.50 -1.28 -9.07
C ALA A 150 6.58 -0.25 -8.37
N LYS A 151 7.13 0.56 -7.46
CA LYS A 151 6.38 1.64 -6.79
C LYS A 151 5.97 2.75 -7.76
N ARG A 152 6.82 3.10 -8.72
CA ARG A 152 6.46 4.02 -9.81
C ARG A 152 5.32 3.45 -10.66
N MET A 153 5.33 2.16 -10.94
CA MET A 153 4.26 1.51 -11.69
C MET A 153 2.92 1.55 -10.93
N GLN A 154 2.92 1.43 -9.61
CA GLN A 154 1.69 1.60 -8.82
C GLN A 154 1.11 3.02 -8.94
N VAL A 155 1.94 4.06 -8.92
CA VAL A 155 1.49 5.45 -9.15
C VAL A 155 0.90 5.61 -10.55
N PHE A 156 1.60 5.09 -11.57
CA PHE A 156 1.11 5.11 -12.96
C PHE A 156 -0.22 4.37 -13.09
N LEU A 157 -0.34 3.18 -12.50
CA LEU A 157 -1.54 2.35 -12.56
C LEU A 157 -2.76 3.05 -11.91
N ALA A 158 -2.57 3.75 -10.79
CA ALA A 158 -3.65 4.51 -10.16
C ALA A 158 -4.19 5.59 -11.11
N GLY A 159 -3.31 6.44 -11.67
CA GLY A 159 -3.74 7.47 -12.62
C GLY A 159 -4.31 6.92 -13.93
N HIS A 160 -3.77 5.80 -14.41
CA HIS A 160 -4.26 5.12 -15.62
C HIS A 160 -5.65 4.50 -15.39
N SER A 161 -5.85 3.84 -14.25
CA SER A 161 -7.14 3.28 -13.86
C SER A 161 -8.20 4.36 -13.62
N GLN A 162 -7.81 5.55 -13.11
CA GLN A 162 -8.75 6.66 -12.98
C GLN A 162 -9.27 7.12 -14.35
N LYS A 163 -8.38 7.31 -15.32
CA LYS A 163 -8.79 7.69 -16.69
C LYS A 163 -9.75 6.68 -17.31
N GLU A 164 -9.52 5.40 -17.07
CA GLU A 164 -10.39 4.34 -17.58
C GLU A 164 -11.73 4.30 -16.84
N SER A 165 -11.75 4.49 -15.52
CA SER A 165 -12.99 4.65 -14.75
C SER A 165 -13.83 5.82 -15.27
N ASP A 166 -13.20 6.97 -15.51
CA ASP A 166 -13.86 8.17 -16.06
C ASP A 166 -14.45 7.88 -17.46
N ARG A 167 -13.68 7.21 -18.33
CA ARG A 167 -14.14 6.81 -19.68
C ARG A 167 -15.33 5.84 -19.64
N LEU A 168 -15.36 4.93 -18.66
CA LEU A 168 -16.43 3.93 -18.49
C LEU A 168 -17.63 4.47 -17.71
N GLY A 169 -17.52 5.62 -17.06
CA GLY A 169 -18.57 6.20 -16.23
C GLY A 169 -18.83 5.41 -14.94
N PHE A 170 -17.82 4.78 -14.36
CA PHE A 170 -17.98 3.89 -13.21
C PHE A 170 -18.06 4.61 -11.86
N ASP A 171 -17.77 5.90 -11.78
CA ASP A 171 -17.70 6.69 -10.54
C ASP A 171 -16.80 6.02 -9.48
N LEU A 172 -15.66 5.44 -9.92
CA LEU A 172 -14.64 4.91 -9.03
C LEU A 172 -13.49 5.91 -8.89
N ARG A 173 -12.88 5.97 -7.70
CA ARG A 173 -11.71 6.82 -7.45
C ARG A 173 -10.49 5.96 -7.21
N PHE A 174 -9.48 6.11 -8.07
CA PHE A 174 -8.18 5.44 -7.95
C PHE A 174 -7.12 6.44 -7.52
N MET A 175 -6.40 6.13 -6.45
CA MET A 175 -5.40 7.02 -5.85
C MET A 175 -4.15 6.23 -5.47
N ALA A 176 -2.99 6.84 -5.60
CA ALA A 176 -1.74 6.34 -5.04
C ALA A 176 -1.35 7.19 -3.83
N LEU A 177 -1.01 6.54 -2.71
CA LEU A 177 -0.47 7.16 -1.52
C LEU A 177 0.99 6.70 -1.33
N SER A 178 1.92 7.65 -1.32
CA SER A 178 3.34 7.40 -1.29
C SER A 178 3.95 7.92 0.02
N PRO A 179 4.26 7.06 1.00
CA PRO A 179 5.08 7.46 2.15
C PRO A 179 6.42 8.02 1.68
N ALA A 180 6.75 9.25 2.10
CA ALA A 180 7.91 9.99 1.59
C ALA A 180 9.25 9.39 2.01
N ARG A 181 9.30 8.84 3.22
CA ARG A 181 10.52 8.33 3.85
C ARG A 181 10.37 6.88 4.27
N ILE A 182 11.50 6.23 4.46
CA ILE A 182 11.57 4.88 5.03
C ILE A 182 11.03 4.90 6.47
N MET A 183 10.42 3.80 6.91
CA MET A 183 9.76 3.73 8.22
C MET A 183 10.38 2.60 9.04
N PRO A 184 11.20 2.91 10.06
CA PRO A 184 11.72 1.91 11.00
C PRO A 184 10.58 1.15 11.69
N GLY A 185 10.83 -0.10 12.07
CA GLY A 185 9.84 -0.98 12.70
C GLY A 185 8.81 -1.57 11.72
N THR A 186 8.99 -1.35 10.43
CA THR A 186 8.25 -2.07 9.38
C THR A 186 9.19 -2.99 8.63
N GLY A 187 8.74 -4.20 8.26
CA GLY A 187 9.64 -5.16 7.61
C GLY A 187 10.27 -4.65 6.32
N VAL A 188 9.55 -3.83 5.53
CA VAL A 188 10.10 -3.16 4.34
C VAL A 188 11.08 -2.06 4.74
N GLY A 189 10.74 -1.28 5.76
CA GLY A 189 11.58 -0.19 6.26
C GLY A 189 12.90 -0.70 6.82
N ASP A 190 12.86 -1.69 7.71
CA ASP A 190 14.05 -2.25 8.34
C ASP A 190 15.01 -2.84 7.31
N ARG A 191 14.49 -3.63 6.36
CA ARG A 191 15.29 -4.17 5.25
C ARG A 191 15.86 -3.07 4.35
N GLY A 192 15.10 -2.02 4.10
CA GLY A 192 15.58 -0.86 3.34
C GLY A 192 16.69 -0.11 4.07
N ILE A 193 16.57 0.08 5.40
CA ILE A 193 17.59 0.71 6.23
C ILE A 193 18.90 -0.09 6.14
N ASP A 194 18.84 -1.41 6.36
CA ASP A 194 20.02 -2.29 6.29
C ASP A 194 20.67 -2.25 4.90
N GLY A 195 19.85 -2.38 3.84
CA GLY A 195 20.35 -2.39 2.47
C GLY A 195 20.98 -1.06 2.03
N ILE A 196 20.35 0.07 2.38
CA ILE A 196 20.85 1.40 1.98
C ILE A 196 22.08 1.79 2.81
N SER A 197 22.06 1.61 4.14
CA SER A 197 23.20 1.92 4.98
C SER A 197 24.42 1.06 4.62
N GLY A 198 24.21 -0.24 4.37
CA GLY A 198 25.27 -1.12 3.88
C GLY A 198 25.85 -0.68 2.54
N TYR A 199 25.01 -0.28 1.58
CA TYR A 199 25.44 0.25 0.29
C TYR A 199 26.24 1.57 0.42
N MET A 200 25.83 2.44 1.36
CA MET A 200 26.52 3.71 1.63
C MET A 200 27.77 3.56 2.50
N GLY A 201 28.02 2.40 3.10
CA GLY A 201 29.14 2.16 4.00
C GLY A 201 29.01 2.92 5.34
N ILE A 202 27.80 3.19 5.80
CA ILE A 202 27.51 3.87 7.08
C ILE A 202 26.69 2.98 7.99
N SER A 203 26.62 3.30 9.29
CA SER A 203 25.77 2.54 10.19
C SER A 203 24.26 2.81 9.95
N PRO A 204 23.37 1.86 10.26
CA PRO A 204 21.91 2.10 10.24
C PRO A 204 21.49 3.30 11.10
N ALA A 205 22.17 3.52 12.23
CA ALA A 205 21.91 4.65 13.13
C ALA A 205 22.26 6.00 12.48
N ASP A 206 23.43 6.09 11.82
CA ASP A 206 23.85 7.31 11.09
C ASP A 206 22.92 7.59 9.91
N PHE A 207 22.51 6.54 9.21
CA PHE A 207 21.54 6.66 8.12
C PHE A 207 20.21 7.26 8.63
N LEU A 208 19.66 6.73 9.72
CA LEU A 208 18.43 7.24 10.33
C LEU A 208 18.58 8.66 10.85
N ALA A 209 19.72 8.99 11.49
CA ALA A 209 20.00 10.33 11.99
C ALA A 209 20.08 11.39 10.87
N SER A 210 20.38 10.99 9.63
CA SER A 210 20.41 11.87 8.46
C SER A 210 19.03 12.19 7.89
N MET A 211 17.98 11.47 8.31
CA MET A 211 16.64 11.62 7.76
C MET A 211 15.84 12.70 8.48
N ILE A 212 15.15 13.52 7.71
CA ILE A 212 14.27 14.57 8.20
C ILE A 212 12.83 14.33 7.73
N ASP A 213 11.87 14.90 8.42
CA ASP A 213 10.44 14.88 8.06
C ASP A 213 9.91 13.45 7.86
N MET A 214 10.28 12.56 8.79
CA MET A 214 9.86 11.16 8.77
C MET A 214 8.40 11.02 9.20
N GLN A 215 7.63 10.29 8.42
CA GLN A 215 6.29 9.83 8.80
C GLN A 215 6.36 8.48 9.54
N THR A 216 5.36 8.22 10.35
CA THR A 216 5.10 6.93 11.01
C THR A 216 4.07 6.12 10.24
N PRO A 217 3.91 4.80 10.50
CA PRO A 217 2.80 4.02 9.98
C PRO A 217 1.42 4.61 10.33
N ALA A 218 1.28 5.26 11.49
CA ALA A 218 0.05 5.94 11.91
C ALA A 218 -0.24 7.18 11.04
N ASP A 219 0.79 7.94 10.62
CA ASP A 219 0.62 9.07 9.69
C ASP A 219 0.12 8.59 8.33
N VAL A 220 0.70 7.49 7.83
CA VAL A 220 0.24 6.87 6.58
C VAL A 220 -1.20 6.38 6.70
N ALA A 221 -1.56 5.79 7.83
CA ALA A 221 -2.92 5.34 8.08
C ALA A 221 -3.91 6.52 8.09
N ARG A 222 -3.61 7.61 8.81
CA ARG A 222 -4.44 8.84 8.78
C ARG A 222 -4.60 9.39 7.36
N ALA A 223 -3.52 9.44 6.59
CA ALA A 223 -3.57 9.86 5.19
C ALA A 223 -4.47 8.94 4.34
N ALA A 224 -4.36 7.62 4.51
CA ALA A 224 -5.23 6.66 3.83
C ALA A 224 -6.71 6.87 4.19
N ILE A 225 -7.04 7.14 5.45
CA ILE A 225 -8.41 7.47 5.88
C ILE A 225 -8.89 8.78 5.23
N THR A 226 -8.05 9.82 5.18
CA THR A 226 -8.38 11.08 4.48
C THR A 226 -8.73 10.84 3.01
N LEU A 227 -7.97 9.98 2.31
CA LEU A 227 -8.28 9.59 0.92
C LEU A 227 -9.57 8.77 0.86
N ALA A 228 -9.77 7.84 1.80
CA ALA A 228 -10.96 7.00 1.89
C ALA A 228 -12.25 7.80 2.10
N THR A 229 -12.20 8.93 2.80
CA THR A 229 -13.36 9.81 3.01
C THR A 229 -13.67 10.76 1.85
N GLY A 230 -12.81 10.81 0.82
CA GLY A 230 -12.98 11.68 -0.35
C GLY A 230 -12.66 13.15 -0.11
N GLN A 231 -11.96 13.48 0.97
CA GLN A 231 -11.59 14.86 1.32
C GLN A 231 -10.47 15.43 0.45
N ALA A 232 -9.73 14.57 -0.27
CA ALA A 232 -8.63 14.98 -1.12
C ALA A 232 -8.96 14.87 -2.61
N GLN A 233 -8.51 15.84 -3.41
CA GLN A 233 -8.67 15.90 -4.86
C GLN A 233 -7.36 15.48 -5.55
N GLY A 234 -7.45 14.66 -6.61
CA GLY A 234 -6.30 14.16 -7.36
C GLY A 234 -6.16 12.64 -7.30
N SER A 235 -5.13 12.11 -7.95
CA SER A 235 -4.86 10.67 -8.04
C SER A 235 -3.50 10.25 -7.46
N SER A 236 -2.64 11.19 -7.07
CA SER A 236 -1.30 10.88 -6.55
C SER A 236 -0.97 11.80 -5.36
N PHE A 237 -0.58 11.18 -4.25
CA PHE A 237 -0.34 11.85 -2.99
C PHE A 237 0.95 11.36 -2.34
N VAL A 238 1.58 12.25 -1.59
CA VAL A 238 2.74 11.96 -0.73
C VAL A 238 2.37 12.27 0.71
N VAL A 239 2.79 11.41 1.64
CA VAL A 239 2.68 11.67 3.08
C VAL A 239 4.07 11.67 3.71
N SER A 240 4.37 12.72 4.46
CA SER A 240 5.59 12.91 5.25
C SER A 240 5.25 13.23 6.71
N GLY A 241 6.23 13.51 7.53
CA GLY A 241 6.03 14.03 8.89
C GLY A 241 5.24 15.35 8.90
N SER A 242 5.37 16.16 7.85
CA SER A 242 4.61 17.41 7.65
C SER A 242 3.15 17.20 7.20
N GLY A 243 2.75 15.95 6.87
CA GLY A 243 1.38 15.61 6.51
C GLY A 243 1.19 15.15 5.06
N LEU A 244 -0.08 15.15 4.63
CA LEU A 244 -0.52 14.73 3.29
C LEU A 244 -0.49 15.89 2.30
N ALA A 245 0.10 15.67 1.14
CA ALA A 245 0.13 16.63 0.03
C ALA A 245 -0.12 15.92 -1.32
N ALA A 246 -0.59 16.66 -2.32
CA ALA A 246 -0.60 16.16 -3.69
C ALA A 246 0.84 15.94 -4.17
N ALA A 247 1.09 14.85 -4.91
CA ALA A 247 2.38 14.64 -5.55
C ALA A 247 2.50 15.54 -6.78
N ALA A 248 3.69 16.14 -6.93
CA ALA A 248 4.02 16.97 -8.10
C ALA A 248 4.27 16.11 -9.36
#